data_88a2439f45c4a9da62a0fb05fcfbc656
#
_entry.id   88a2439f45c4a9da62a0fb05fcfbc656
#
_cell.length_a   1.000
_cell.length_b   1.000
_cell.length_c   1.000
_cell.angle_alpha   90.00
_cell.angle_beta   90.00
_cell.angle_gamma   90.00
#
_symmetry.space_group_name_H-M   'P 1'
#
loop_
_entity.id
_entity.type
_entity.pdbx_description
1 polymer ?
#
loop_
_entity_poly.entity_id
_entity_poly.type
_entity_poly.pdbx_seq_one_letter_code
_entity_poly.pdbx_strand_id
1 'polypeptide(L)'
;EHHAWNVIDIDGSPYQVDVTWDIGASKGRIAYDYFNVTDEIISRTHSFEDEMPKCISLKDNYFERNRLTFRSRSQLIAYITQEIEQGRNKLYFRIDGLFPKLRRSELAGMVAKIAAGGQSRAVKVQQIPNEKVETYWIRIY
;
A
#
# COMPACT_ATOMS: atom_id res chain seq x y z
N GLU A 1 18.64 -14.67 -7.29
CA GLU A 1 18.69 -14.86 -5.85
C GLU A 1 17.50 -15.74 -5.41
N HIS A 2 17.80 -16.83 -4.67
CA HIS A 2 16.74 -17.70 -4.15
C HIS A 2 16.11 -17.08 -2.91
N HIS A 3 14.78 -16.92 -2.93
CA HIS A 3 14.02 -16.40 -1.81
C HIS A 3 12.80 -17.28 -1.56
N ALA A 4 12.45 -17.49 -0.32
CA ALA A 4 11.28 -18.28 0.08
C ALA A 4 10.34 -17.43 0.93
N TRP A 5 9.05 -17.62 0.70
CA TRP A 5 7.97 -17.01 1.49
C TRP A 5 6.83 -18.01 1.68
N ASN A 6 5.76 -17.61 2.30
CA ASN A 6 4.70 -18.51 2.70
C ASN A 6 3.40 -18.27 1.93
N VAL A 7 2.65 -19.35 1.73
CA VAL A 7 1.23 -19.29 1.40
C VAL A 7 0.49 -19.84 2.64
N ILE A 8 -0.45 -19.07 3.15
CA ILE A 8 -1.26 -19.44 4.31
C ILE A 8 -2.72 -19.59 3.92
N ASP A 9 -3.46 -20.45 4.60
CA ASP A 9 -4.89 -20.60 4.41
C ASP A 9 -5.64 -20.00 5.60
N ILE A 10 -6.63 -19.15 5.31
CA ILE A 10 -7.53 -18.58 6.30
C ILE A 10 -8.95 -18.87 5.85
N ASP A 11 -9.63 -19.71 6.59
CA ASP A 11 -11.03 -20.11 6.33
C ASP A 11 -11.27 -20.59 4.88
N GLY A 12 -10.33 -21.36 4.33
CA GLY A 12 -10.42 -21.92 2.98
C GLY A 12 -9.92 -21.01 1.86
N SER A 13 -9.43 -19.80 2.17
CA SER A 13 -8.83 -18.89 1.21
C SER A 13 -7.32 -18.82 1.41
N PRO A 14 -6.52 -19.15 0.37
CA PRO A 14 -5.06 -19.01 0.45
C PRO A 14 -4.62 -17.58 0.22
N TYR A 15 -3.55 -17.18 0.90
CA TYR A 15 -2.93 -15.85 0.79
C TYR A 15 -1.42 -15.97 0.69
N GLN A 16 -0.81 -15.12 -0.11
CA GLN A 16 0.64 -14.94 -0.16
C GLN A 16 1.10 -14.06 1.01
N VAL A 17 2.17 -14.47 1.69
CA VAL A 17 2.73 -13.71 2.83
C VAL A 17 4.25 -13.74 2.77
N ASP A 18 4.88 -12.58 2.71
CA ASP A 18 6.33 -12.43 2.78
C ASP A 18 6.72 -11.49 3.93
N VAL A 19 6.84 -12.05 5.10
CA VAL A 19 7.20 -11.30 6.32
C VAL A 19 8.60 -10.72 6.23
N THR A 20 9.53 -11.41 5.58
CA THR A 20 10.92 -10.95 5.42
C THR A 20 10.98 -9.64 4.64
N TRP A 21 10.23 -9.55 3.55
CA TRP A 21 10.17 -8.33 2.73
C TRP A 21 9.43 -7.20 3.45
N ASP A 22 8.36 -7.51 4.18
CA ASP A 22 7.66 -6.50 4.99
C ASP A 22 8.57 -5.93 6.09
N ILE A 23 9.33 -6.78 6.78
CA ILE A 23 10.30 -6.32 7.78
C ILE A 23 11.41 -5.49 7.12
N GLY A 24 11.96 -5.95 6.01
CA GLY A 24 13.01 -5.24 5.29
C GLY A 24 12.58 -3.88 4.75
N ALA A 25 11.33 -3.76 4.31
CA ALA A 25 10.77 -2.52 3.80
C ALA A 25 10.37 -1.55 4.92
N SER A 26 10.14 -2.04 6.11
CA SER A 26 9.50 -1.28 7.20
C SER A 26 10.33 -0.10 7.72
N LYS A 27 11.66 -0.22 7.77
CA LYS A 27 12.57 0.82 8.31
C LYS A 27 12.05 1.45 9.61
N GLY A 28 11.63 0.62 10.56
CA GLY A 28 11.06 1.05 11.83
C GLY A 28 9.55 1.34 11.80
N ARG A 29 8.88 1.07 10.71
CA ARG A 29 7.41 1.11 10.56
C ARG A 29 6.86 -0.30 10.40
N ILE A 30 5.58 -0.50 10.64
CA ILE A 30 4.92 -1.78 10.35
C ILE A 30 4.42 -1.73 8.91
N ALA A 31 4.97 -2.58 8.05
CA ALA A 31 4.56 -2.72 6.66
C ALA A 31 3.69 -3.95 6.45
N TYR A 32 2.72 -3.83 5.55
CA TYR A 32 1.77 -4.90 5.19
C TYR A 32 1.70 -5.11 3.67
N ASP A 33 2.72 -4.69 2.92
CA ASP A 33 2.74 -4.75 1.46
C ASP A 33 2.64 -6.19 0.94
N TYR A 34 3.17 -7.14 1.71
CA TYR A 34 3.21 -8.57 1.38
C TYR A 34 2.49 -9.42 2.43
N PHE A 35 1.48 -8.85 3.08
CA PHE A 35 0.67 -9.53 4.07
C PHE A 35 -0.71 -9.85 3.52
N ASN A 36 -1.03 -11.14 3.38
CA ASN A 36 -2.31 -11.63 2.85
C ASN A 36 -2.66 -11.01 1.49
N VAL A 37 -1.72 -11.09 0.56
CA VAL A 37 -1.89 -10.57 -0.79
C VAL A 37 -2.23 -11.67 -1.79
N THR A 38 -2.69 -11.24 -2.97
CA THR A 38 -3.00 -12.14 -4.08
C THR A 38 -1.76 -12.49 -4.90
N ASP A 39 -1.88 -13.52 -5.75
CA ASP A 39 -0.85 -13.84 -6.75
C ASP A 39 -0.56 -12.64 -7.66
N GLU A 40 -1.60 -11.91 -8.06
CA GLU A 40 -1.46 -10.72 -8.89
C GLU A 40 -0.59 -9.66 -8.22
N ILE A 41 -0.83 -9.37 -6.95
CA ILE A 41 -0.07 -8.34 -6.22
C ILE A 41 1.38 -8.79 -6.03
N ILE A 42 1.61 -9.99 -5.52
CA ILE A 42 2.98 -10.43 -5.21
C ILE A 42 3.82 -10.65 -6.48
N SER A 43 3.21 -11.03 -7.59
CA SER A 43 3.91 -11.28 -8.86
C SER A 43 4.57 -10.03 -9.45
N ARG A 44 4.22 -8.87 -8.98
CA ARG A 44 4.86 -7.61 -9.42
C ARG A 44 6.31 -7.49 -8.96
N THR A 45 6.67 -8.17 -7.89
CA THR A 45 8.00 -8.12 -7.27
C THR A 45 8.63 -9.49 -7.07
N HIS A 46 7.83 -10.55 -7.09
CA HIS A 46 8.26 -11.93 -6.85
C HIS A 46 7.96 -12.81 -8.04
N SER A 47 8.81 -13.81 -8.26
CA SER A 47 8.60 -14.86 -9.26
C SER A 47 8.43 -16.19 -8.55
N PHE A 48 7.41 -16.97 -8.92
CA PHE A 48 7.12 -18.28 -8.36
C PHE A 48 6.55 -19.22 -9.42
N GLU A 49 6.59 -20.51 -9.15
CA GLU A 49 6.08 -21.54 -10.07
C GLU A 49 4.55 -21.72 -9.91
N ASP A 50 3.87 -22.14 -10.98
CA ASP A 50 2.41 -22.23 -11.06
C ASP A 50 1.77 -23.36 -10.21
N GLU A 51 2.56 -24.17 -9.50
CA GLU A 51 2.06 -25.30 -8.70
C GLU A 51 1.52 -24.91 -7.31
N MET A 52 1.49 -23.62 -7.00
CA MET A 52 1.00 -23.13 -5.71
C MET A 52 -0.52 -22.95 -5.73
N PRO A 53 -1.20 -23.04 -4.57
CA PRO A 53 -2.61 -22.68 -4.48
C PRO A 53 -2.83 -21.26 -4.99
N LYS A 54 -3.87 -21.06 -5.82
CA LYS A 54 -4.16 -19.73 -6.37
C LYS A 54 -4.74 -18.81 -5.32
N CYS A 55 -4.05 -17.70 -5.05
CA CYS A 55 -4.44 -16.67 -4.09
C CYS A 55 -5.14 -15.52 -4.85
N ILE A 56 -6.45 -15.46 -4.71
CA ILE A 56 -7.30 -14.49 -5.43
C ILE A 56 -8.11 -13.58 -4.51
N SER A 57 -8.15 -13.86 -3.20
CA SER A 57 -8.95 -13.10 -2.24
C SER A 57 -8.13 -12.02 -1.54
N LEU A 58 -8.76 -10.87 -1.32
CA LEU A 58 -8.24 -9.78 -0.49
C LEU A 58 -9.03 -9.61 0.82
N LYS A 59 -9.94 -10.53 1.13
CA LYS A 59 -10.82 -10.41 2.29
C LYS A 59 -10.07 -10.16 3.61
N ASP A 60 -8.96 -10.84 3.83
CA ASP A 60 -8.14 -10.70 5.03
C ASP A 60 -6.86 -9.89 4.80
N ASN A 61 -6.78 -9.13 3.71
CA ASN A 61 -5.71 -8.18 3.45
C ASN A 61 -5.84 -6.98 4.38
N TYR A 62 -4.70 -6.47 4.87
CA TYR A 62 -4.67 -5.35 5.81
C TYR A 62 -5.40 -4.11 5.28
N PHE A 63 -5.15 -3.71 4.03
CA PHE A 63 -5.73 -2.49 3.45
C PHE A 63 -7.23 -2.62 3.21
N GLU A 64 -7.68 -3.77 2.76
CA GLU A 64 -9.12 -4.03 2.57
C GLU A 64 -9.87 -4.04 3.91
N ARG A 65 -9.34 -4.71 4.91
CA ARG A 65 -9.98 -4.79 6.24
C ARG A 65 -10.04 -3.45 6.96
N ASN A 66 -9.06 -2.58 6.74
CA ASN A 66 -8.99 -1.27 7.38
C ASN A 66 -9.54 -0.15 6.49
N ARG A 67 -10.15 -0.47 5.35
CA ARG A 67 -10.70 0.49 4.38
C ARG A 67 -9.65 1.50 3.90
N LEU A 68 -8.44 1.00 3.66
CA LEU A 68 -7.29 1.77 3.21
C LEU A 68 -6.92 1.50 1.75
N THR A 69 -7.85 0.92 0.97
CA THR A 69 -7.70 0.75 -0.48
C THR A 69 -8.59 1.76 -1.18
N PHE A 70 -8.00 2.57 -2.06
CA PHE A 70 -8.70 3.63 -2.79
C PHE A 70 -8.79 3.30 -4.27
N ARG A 71 -9.99 3.45 -4.84
CA ARG A 71 -10.32 3.13 -6.21
C ARG A 71 -10.79 4.36 -7.00
N SER A 72 -10.90 5.52 -6.34
CA SER A 72 -11.25 6.78 -7.00
C SER A 72 -10.51 7.95 -6.37
N ARG A 73 -10.29 8.99 -7.19
CA ARG A 73 -9.63 10.22 -6.75
C ARG A 73 -10.42 10.91 -5.63
N SER A 74 -11.74 10.95 -5.74
CA SER A 74 -12.59 11.57 -4.73
C SER A 74 -12.53 10.87 -3.37
N GLN A 75 -12.49 9.54 -3.36
CA GLN A 75 -12.33 8.77 -2.12
C GLN A 75 -10.97 9.03 -1.47
N LEU A 76 -9.91 9.06 -2.28
CA LEU A 76 -8.57 9.33 -1.79
C LEU A 76 -8.44 10.74 -1.20
N ILE A 77 -8.96 11.75 -1.90
CA ILE A 77 -8.96 13.14 -1.42
C ILE A 77 -9.74 13.26 -0.11
N ALA A 78 -10.91 12.66 -0.01
CA ALA A 78 -11.72 12.68 1.20
C ALA A 78 -10.98 12.04 2.39
N TYR A 79 -10.33 10.91 2.18
CA TYR A 79 -9.52 10.25 3.20
C TYR A 79 -8.34 11.13 3.66
N ILE A 80 -7.55 11.65 2.73
CA ILE A 80 -6.39 12.50 3.05
C ILE A 80 -6.83 13.76 3.80
N THR A 81 -7.91 14.40 3.36
CA THR A 81 -8.48 15.57 4.01
C THR A 81 -8.86 15.26 5.45
N GLN A 82 -9.58 14.17 5.68
CA GLN A 82 -9.98 13.75 7.02
C GLN A 82 -8.78 13.47 7.93
N GLU A 83 -7.78 12.77 7.44
CA GLU A 83 -6.56 12.46 8.21
C GLU A 83 -5.81 13.74 8.61
N ILE A 84 -5.67 14.68 7.68
CA ILE A 84 -5.03 15.97 7.95
C ILE A 84 -5.83 16.80 8.96
N GLU A 85 -7.14 16.85 8.84
CA GLU A 85 -8.03 17.53 9.81
C GLU A 85 -7.92 16.95 11.22
N GLN A 86 -7.63 15.67 11.34
CA GLN A 86 -7.40 14.99 12.62
C GLN A 86 -5.97 15.12 13.13
N GLY A 87 -5.12 15.91 12.45
CA GLY A 87 -3.75 16.16 12.86
C GLY A 87 -2.76 15.06 12.53
N ARG A 88 -3.14 14.08 11.72
CA ARG A 88 -2.22 13.00 11.31
C ARG A 88 -1.28 13.49 10.23
N ASN A 89 0.00 13.17 10.39
CA ASN A 89 1.07 13.56 9.47
C ASN A 89 1.80 12.38 8.82
N LYS A 90 1.35 11.15 9.10
CA LYS A 90 1.87 9.93 8.51
C LYS A 90 0.70 9.11 7.99
N LEU A 91 0.72 8.81 6.68
CA LEU A 91 -0.34 8.04 6.03
C LEU A 91 0.27 6.80 5.38
N TYR A 92 -0.49 5.70 5.40
CA TYR A 92 -0.10 4.47 4.72
C TYR A 92 -1.35 3.82 4.15
N PHE A 93 -1.41 3.70 2.82
CA PHE A 93 -2.60 3.19 2.12
C PHE A 93 -2.23 2.55 0.79
N ARG A 94 -3.20 1.89 0.18
CA ARG A 94 -3.09 1.24 -1.13
C ARG A 94 -3.96 1.98 -2.14
N ILE A 95 -3.45 2.17 -3.34
CA ILE A 95 -4.23 2.62 -4.50
C ILE A 95 -4.40 1.42 -5.43
N ASP A 96 -5.65 1.03 -5.72
CA ASP A 96 -5.97 -0.06 -6.63
C ASP A 96 -5.61 0.33 -8.07
N GLY A 97 -5.17 -0.65 -8.87
CA GLY A 97 -4.74 -0.45 -10.25
C GLY A 97 -5.80 0.06 -11.22
N LEU A 98 -7.06 0.16 -10.80
CA LEU A 98 -8.12 0.83 -11.57
C LEU A 98 -7.98 2.36 -11.56
N PHE A 99 -7.14 2.86 -10.68
CA PHE A 99 -6.83 4.27 -10.63
C PHE A 99 -5.81 4.59 -11.74
N PRO A 100 -5.99 5.66 -12.55
CA PRO A 100 -4.95 6.07 -13.48
C PRO A 100 -3.65 6.27 -12.71
N LYS A 101 -2.55 5.72 -13.21
CA LYS A 101 -1.25 5.76 -12.54
C LYS A 101 -0.94 7.15 -12.01
N LEU A 102 -1.06 7.32 -10.72
CA LEU A 102 -0.73 8.55 -10.03
C LEU A 102 0.77 8.53 -9.72
N ARG A 103 1.53 9.45 -10.30
CA ARG A 103 2.94 9.57 -10.00
C ARG A 103 3.14 10.04 -8.56
N ARG A 104 4.25 9.65 -7.93
CA ARG A 104 4.56 10.10 -6.57
C ARG A 104 4.57 11.63 -6.44
N SER A 105 5.06 12.33 -7.45
CA SER A 105 5.06 13.81 -7.50
C SER A 105 3.65 14.40 -7.55
N GLU A 106 2.74 13.78 -8.29
CA GLU A 106 1.33 14.20 -8.35
C GLU A 106 0.63 13.99 -7.01
N LEU A 107 0.86 12.84 -6.38
CA LEU A 107 0.31 12.52 -5.06
C LEU A 107 0.88 13.48 -4.00
N ALA A 108 2.18 13.74 -4.02
CA ALA A 108 2.81 14.71 -3.12
C ALA A 108 2.21 16.10 -3.28
N GLY A 109 2.00 16.56 -4.52
CA GLY A 109 1.37 17.84 -4.82
C GLY A 109 -0.07 17.92 -4.31
N MET A 110 -0.84 16.84 -4.48
CA MET A 110 -2.22 16.75 -3.99
C MET A 110 -2.26 16.85 -2.46
N VAL A 111 -1.41 16.10 -1.77
CA VAL A 111 -1.34 16.10 -0.30
C VAL A 111 -0.88 17.46 0.21
N ALA A 112 0.14 18.05 -0.41
CA ALA A 112 0.65 19.37 -0.03
C ALA A 112 -0.44 20.45 -0.17
N LYS A 113 -1.22 20.39 -1.22
CA LYS A 113 -2.34 21.33 -1.45
C LYS A 113 -3.42 21.19 -0.37
N ILE A 114 -3.78 19.98 0.01
CA ILE A 114 -4.77 19.73 1.06
C ILE A 114 -4.22 20.19 2.42
N ALA A 115 -2.95 19.91 2.70
CA ALA A 115 -2.31 20.22 3.98
C ALA A 115 -1.97 21.70 4.15
N ALA A 116 -1.94 22.47 3.06
CA ALA A 116 -1.38 23.82 3.06
C ALA A 116 -2.12 24.80 3.98
N GLY A 117 -3.45 24.71 4.10
CA GLY A 117 -4.23 25.57 4.99
C GLY A 117 -3.78 27.05 4.96
N GLY A 118 -3.18 27.50 3.83
CA GLY A 118 -2.57 28.83 3.67
C GLY A 118 -1.05 28.86 3.85
N GLN A 119 -0.39 27.75 4.20
CA GLN A 119 1.07 27.67 4.37
C GLN A 119 1.64 26.48 3.61
N SER A 120 2.81 26.68 2.99
CA SER A 120 3.51 25.60 2.29
C SER A 120 4.02 24.55 3.27
N ARG A 121 3.74 23.27 2.99
CA ARG A 121 4.23 22.13 3.77
C ARG A 121 4.97 21.15 2.87
N ALA A 122 6.09 20.62 3.36
CA ALA A 122 6.83 19.60 2.67
C ALA A 122 6.13 18.24 2.82
N VAL A 123 6.04 17.48 1.72
CA VAL A 123 5.44 16.17 1.69
C VAL A 123 6.42 15.18 1.07
N LYS A 124 6.65 14.05 1.74
CA LYS A 124 7.45 12.96 1.22
C LYS A 124 6.55 11.76 0.92
N VAL A 125 6.62 11.25 -0.31
CA VAL A 125 5.91 10.06 -0.74
C VAL A 125 6.92 8.97 -1.07
N GLN A 126 6.70 7.78 -0.52
CA GLN A 126 7.54 6.62 -0.76
C GLN A 126 6.70 5.40 -1.16
N GLN A 127 7.24 4.64 -2.08
CA GLN A 127 6.79 3.28 -2.41
C GLN A 127 7.97 2.35 -2.14
N ILE A 128 7.83 1.46 -1.18
CA ILE A 128 8.89 0.55 -0.74
C ILE A 128 8.43 -0.88 -0.97
N PRO A 129 9.20 -1.75 -1.62
CA PRO A 129 10.62 -1.61 -1.98
C PRO A 129 10.89 -0.79 -3.25
N ASN A 130 9.89 -0.59 -4.11
CA ASN A 130 10.04 0.18 -5.35
C ASN A 130 8.66 0.64 -5.87
N GLU A 131 8.64 1.29 -7.02
CA GLU A 131 7.42 1.83 -7.62
C GLU A 131 6.43 0.78 -8.17
N LYS A 132 6.77 -0.51 -8.13
CA LYS A 132 5.87 -1.60 -8.56
C LYS A 132 4.83 -1.96 -7.50
N VAL A 133 5.05 -1.59 -6.25
CA VAL A 133 4.03 -1.78 -5.20
C VAL A 133 2.92 -0.76 -5.33
N GLU A 134 1.71 -1.13 -4.92
CA GLU A 134 0.53 -0.27 -4.95
C GLU A 134 0.33 0.52 -3.65
N THR A 135 1.22 0.37 -2.70
CA THR A 135 1.14 0.96 -1.37
C THR A 135 2.02 2.18 -1.28
N TYR A 136 1.55 3.19 -0.54
CA TYR A 136 2.20 4.49 -0.45
C TYR A 136 2.37 4.87 1.01
N TRP A 137 3.60 5.26 1.34
CA TRP A 137 3.93 5.89 2.61
C TRP A 137 4.01 7.40 2.40
N ILE A 138 3.26 8.16 3.19
CA ILE A 138 3.27 9.62 3.11
C ILE A 138 3.66 10.21 4.46
N ARG A 139 4.54 11.18 4.42
CA ARG A 139 4.87 12.01 5.58
C ARG A 139 4.70 13.49 5.24
N ILE A 140 3.98 14.18 6.10
CA ILE A 140 3.73 15.62 6.01
C ILE A 140 4.53 16.29 7.11
N TYR A 141 5.36 17.25 6.74
CA TYR A 141 6.26 17.95 7.67
C TYR A 141 5.69 19.28 8.14
#